data_42e4dd53b3aa5442d42135fdd0558079
#
_entry.id   42e4dd53b3aa5442d42135fdd0558079
#
_cell.length_a   1.000
_cell.length_b   1.000
_cell.length_c   1.000
_cell.angle_alpha   90.00
_cell.angle_beta   90.00
_cell.angle_gamma   90.00
#
_symmetry.space_group_name_H-M   'P 1'
#
loop_
_entity.id
_entity.type
_entity.pdbx_description
1 polymer ?
#
loop_
_entity_poly.entity_id
_entity_poly.type
_entity_poly.pdbx_seq_one_letter_code
_entity_poly.pdbx_strand_id
1 'polypeptide(L)'
;GGPAAEFFAPAIHSTFENSLANERIAHLSQNAADFQHFANDGKTVVARLGQPAGSSKSIDADPQLLMSVTFGDRQELTIGRAAESDIRLDGLDISSRHARLRLSGGQVSIEDLGSTNGVYLNGAPISNSPLTPNDNAQIGPFSIRIDTAGTVGVFDTRARMRIDAAHLSRVVRIKGGRSELLNDISLTVLPNEFVGIIGPSGSGKTSLMNAMSGVVRPNAGTVSVNGRDLYRELASLKHSIGLVPQDDIIHRELTVYRTLLFVAKLRLSRDVGRKDIDRTINEVLDVTGLLSRRDVRVSDLSGGQRKRVSVAVELITRPSLLFLDEPTSGLDPQTEFSMMELFRQIAASGRTVILTTHAAETVRMFDKVAILLQGRLVYFGTPDGALTAFGVADIRALFDRLESPENGSRESAAEAYRQAYIASPDFRKYVEEPQSQPAVAGSARRIRRTRLGIFGSIRQ
;
A
#
# COMPACT_ATOMS: atom_id res chain seq x y z
N GLY A 1 54.65 20.51 -23.50
CA GLY A 1 53.47 21.15 -24.01
C GLY A 1 52.45 20.10 -24.44
N GLY A 2 51.41 19.87 -23.66
CA GLY A 2 50.31 19.06 -24.08
C GLY A 2 49.03 19.67 -23.51
N PRO A 3 47.93 19.69 -24.21
CA PRO A 3 46.71 20.29 -23.70
C PRO A 3 45.84 19.29 -22.94
N ALA A 4 45.20 19.81 -21.90
CA ALA A 4 44.08 19.22 -21.23
C ALA A 4 42.90 19.09 -22.19
N ALA A 5 42.22 17.93 -22.21
CA ALA A 5 40.94 17.74 -22.84
C ALA A 5 39.93 17.32 -21.75
N GLU A 6 39.09 18.22 -21.52
CA GLU A 6 37.77 18.29 -20.98
C GLU A 6 37.02 16.96 -20.74
N PHE A 7 36.73 16.73 -19.48
CA PHE A 7 35.64 15.89 -19.03
C PHE A 7 34.38 16.76 -18.86
N PHE A 8 33.47 16.71 -19.82
CA PHE A 8 32.11 17.17 -19.62
C PHE A 8 31.10 16.29 -20.37
N ALA A 9 30.14 15.86 -19.64
CA ALA A 9 28.84 15.26 -19.88
C ALA A 9 28.75 13.74 -19.69
N PRO A 10 27.99 13.32 -18.69
CA PRO A 10 26.64 12.80 -18.92
C PRO A 10 25.62 13.21 -17.84
N ALA A 11 25.37 14.50 -17.65
CA ALA A 11 24.35 14.95 -16.66
C ALA A 11 22.99 15.31 -17.30
N ILE A 12 22.89 15.37 -18.63
CA ILE A 12 21.69 15.86 -19.32
C ILE A 12 20.76 14.71 -19.71
N HIS A 13 21.25 13.48 -19.86
CA HIS A 13 20.41 12.33 -20.22
C HIS A 13 19.57 11.78 -19.06
N SER A 14 20.09 11.82 -17.84
CA SER A 14 19.36 11.30 -16.66
C SER A 14 18.17 12.17 -16.25
N THR A 15 18.23 13.47 -16.45
CA THR A 15 17.16 14.40 -16.08
C THR A 15 15.95 14.30 -17.02
N PHE A 16 16.18 13.96 -18.30
CA PHE A 16 15.11 13.82 -19.28
C PHE A 16 14.34 12.47 -19.12
N GLU A 17 15.05 11.38 -18.83
CA GLU A 17 14.42 10.08 -18.55
C GLU A 17 13.64 10.09 -17.23
N ASN A 18 14.15 10.77 -16.19
CA ASN A 18 13.45 10.93 -14.92
C ASN A 18 12.16 11.80 -15.04
N SER A 19 12.15 12.81 -15.91
CA SER A 19 10.96 13.61 -16.19
C SER A 19 9.88 12.78 -16.88
N LEU A 20 10.24 11.98 -17.88
CA LEU A 20 9.33 11.08 -18.59
C LEU A 20 8.79 9.94 -17.70
N ALA A 21 9.62 9.40 -16.79
CA ALA A 21 9.18 8.38 -15.84
C ALA A 21 8.19 8.95 -14.81
N ASN A 22 8.43 10.16 -14.31
CA ASN A 22 7.50 10.84 -13.40
C ASN A 22 6.16 11.18 -14.06
N GLU A 23 6.15 11.63 -15.31
CA GLU A 23 4.92 11.82 -16.09
C GLU A 23 4.17 10.50 -16.32
N ARG A 24 4.88 9.41 -16.58
CA ARG A 24 4.30 8.08 -16.84
C ARG A 24 3.68 7.46 -15.59
N ILE A 25 4.30 7.65 -14.41
CA ILE A 25 3.74 7.19 -13.13
C ILE A 25 2.57 8.07 -12.70
N ALA A 26 2.60 9.37 -12.98
CA ALA A 26 1.48 10.28 -12.78
C ALA A 26 0.24 9.82 -13.57
N HIS A 27 0.40 9.27 -14.79
CA HIS A 27 -0.70 8.68 -15.55
C HIS A 27 -1.35 7.46 -14.87
N LEU A 28 -0.61 6.65 -14.11
CA LEU A 28 -1.19 5.57 -13.30
C LEU A 28 -2.01 6.10 -12.10
N SER A 29 -1.75 7.33 -11.69
CA SER A 29 -2.48 8.02 -10.61
C SER A 29 -3.60 8.93 -11.14
N GLN A 30 -3.46 9.46 -12.36
CA GLN A 30 -4.41 10.41 -12.96
C GLN A 30 -5.78 9.81 -13.29
N ASN A 31 -5.89 8.49 -13.47
CA ASN A 31 -7.20 7.84 -13.57
C ASN A 31 -8.06 7.98 -12.31
N ALA A 32 -7.52 8.50 -11.21
CA ALA A 32 -8.30 8.92 -10.05
C ALA A 32 -8.79 10.38 -10.15
N ALA A 33 -8.21 11.19 -11.05
CA ALA A 33 -8.56 12.61 -11.23
C ALA A 33 -9.55 12.87 -12.38
N ASP A 34 -9.67 11.96 -13.35
CA ASP A 34 -10.56 12.08 -14.51
C ASP A 34 -12.06 11.90 -14.21
N PHE A 35 -12.43 11.75 -12.95
CA PHE A 35 -13.84 11.82 -12.51
C PHE A 35 -14.49 13.20 -12.63
N GLN A 36 -13.85 14.16 -13.32
CA GLN A 36 -14.38 15.53 -13.40
C GLN A 36 -15.44 15.74 -14.49
N HIS A 37 -15.74 14.80 -15.37
CA HIS A 37 -16.56 15.10 -16.56
C HIS A 37 -17.79 14.20 -16.81
N PHE A 38 -18.54 13.78 -15.78
CA PHE A 38 -19.86 13.19 -16.01
C PHE A 38 -20.91 13.72 -15.01
N ALA A 39 -21.26 14.97 -15.19
CA ALA A 39 -22.45 15.54 -14.56
C ALA A 39 -23.28 16.21 -15.65
N ASN A 40 -24.12 15.43 -16.34
CA ASN A 40 -25.29 15.96 -17.04
C ASN A 40 -26.11 14.85 -17.70
N ASP A 41 -26.68 13.95 -16.92
CA ASP A 41 -27.86 13.19 -17.33
C ASP A 41 -28.63 12.78 -16.06
N GLY A 42 -29.30 13.71 -15.46
CA GLY A 42 -30.52 13.55 -14.62
C GLY A 42 -30.68 12.38 -13.63
N LYS A 43 -29.70 11.52 -13.43
CA LYS A 43 -29.86 10.25 -12.70
C LYS A 43 -28.97 10.04 -11.47
N THR A 44 -28.04 10.94 -11.17
CA THR A 44 -27.19 10.79 -9.96
C THR A 44 -26.83 12.15 -9.40
N VAL A 45 -27.30 12.46 -8.18
CA VAL A 45 -26.87 13.67 -7.48
C VAL A 45 -25.54 13.38 -6.81
N VAL A 46 -24.44 13.79 -7.45
CA VAL A 46 -23.10 13.77 -6.88
C VAL A 46 -22.87 15.09 -6.15
N ALA A 47 -22.91 15.09 -4.83
CA ALA A 47 -22.50 16.24 -4.03
C ALA A 47 -20.98 16.22 -3.84
N ARG A 48 -20.23 17.10 -4.54
CA ARG A 48 -18.83 17.39 -4.24
C ARG A 48 -18.75 18.16 -2.93
N LEU A 49 -18.02 17.66 -1.95
CA LEU A 49 -17.50 18.46 -0.85
C LEU A 49 -16.24 19.18 -1.34
N GLY A 50 -16.36 20.52 -1.49
CA GLY A 50 -15.23 21.38 -1.81
C GLY A 50 -14.14 21.28 -0.74
N GLN A 51 -12.89 21.26 -1.15
CA GLN A 51 -11.74 21.39 -0.25
C GLN A 51 -11.80 22.76 0.44
N PRO A 52 -11.64 22.84 1.77
CA PRO A 52 -11.34 24.11 2.42
C PRO A 52 -9.87 24.45 2.14
N ALA A 53 -9.64 25.60 1.56
CA ALA A 53 -8.32 26.19 1.45
C ALA A 53 -7.79 26.54 2.85
N GLY A 54 -6.62 26.03 3.17
CA GLY A 54 -5.73 26.56 4.22
C GLY A 54 -6.02 26.11 5.63
N SER A 55 -5.29 25.11 6.12
CA SER A 55 -4.55 25.13 7.39
C SER A 55 -4.01 23.73 7.75
N SER A 56 -2.78 23.71 8.25
CA SER A 56 -2.09 22.67 9.07
C SER A 56 -2.34 21.21 8.70
N LYS A 57 -1.27 20.52 8.34
CA LYS A 57 -1.15 19.07 8.17
C LYS A 57 -1.62 18.30 9.41
N SER A 58 -2.92 18.07 9.56
CA SER A 58 -3.44 16.96 10.32
C SER A 58 -3.42 15.75 9.39
N ILE A 59 -2.66 14.73 9.75
CA ILE A 59 -2.59 13.45 9.04
C ILE A 59 -3.87 12.68 9.38
N ASP A 60 -4.99 13.05 8.77
CA ASP A 60 -6.26 12.32 8.89
C ASP A 60 -6.18 11.06 8.03
N ALA A 61 -6.08 9.92 8.67
CA ALA A 61 -6.13 8.58 8.05
C ALA A 61 -7.56 8.16 7.62
N ASP A 62 -8.47 9.10 7.45
CA ASP A 62 -9.84 8.82 6.99
C ASP A 62 -9.82 8.43 5.50
N PRO A 63 -10.51 7.32 5.12
CA PRO A 63 -10.72 6.99 3.71
C PRO A 63 -11.42 8.16 3.00
N GLN A 64 -10.96 8.48 1.81
CA GLN A 64 -11.53 9.58 1.04
C GLN A 64 -12.95 9.24 0.62
N LEU A 65 -13.94 10.02 1.06
CA LEU A 65 -15.30 9.93 0.54
C LEU A 65 -15.30 10.30 -0.94
N LEU A 66 -15.61 9.33 -1.80
CA LEU A 66 -15.70 9.53 -3.26
C LEU A 66 -17.07 10.09 -3.64
N MET A 67 -18.13 9.48 -3.13
CA MET A 67 -19.50 9.88 -3.43
C MET A 67 -20.46 9.51 -2.31
N SER A 68 -21.58 10.22 -2.26
CA SER A 68 -22.74 9.87 -1.46
C SER A 68 -23.96 9.70 -2.36
N VAL A 69 -24.68 8.58 -2.21
CA VAL A 69 -25.82 8.23 -3.04
C VAL A 69 -27.03 7.96 -2.13
N THR A 70 -28.19 8.43 -2.52
CA THR A 70 -29.47 8.11 -1.85
C THR A 70 -30.33 7.27 -2.76
N PHE A 71 -31.20 6.45 -2.19
CA PHE A 71 -32.14 5.63 -2.97
C PHE A 71 -33.16 6.48 -3.74
N GLY A 72 -33.56 7.67 -3.21
CA GLY A 72 -34.66 8.45 -3.76
C GLY A 72 -35.94 7.60 -3.83
N ASP A 73 -36.56 7.53 -5.01
CA ASP A 73 -37.74 6.70 -5.27
C ASP A 73 -37.40 5.26 -5.67
N ARG A 74 -36.08 4.93 -5.75
CA ARG A 74 -35.61 3.60 -6.15
C ARG A 74 -35.55 2.67 -4.94
N GLN A 75 -35.82 1.40 -5.20
CA GLN A 75 -35.67 0.34 -4.20
C GLN A 75 -34.34 -0.41 -4.34
N GLU A 76 -33.65 -0.23 -5.44
CA GLU A 76 -32.39 -0.90 -5.74
C GLU A 76 -31.35 0.09 -6.30
N LEU A 77 -30.08 -0.14 -5.93
CA LEU A 77 -28.92 0.53 -6.51
C LEU A 77 -27.89 -0.53 -6.91
N THR A 78 -27.46 -0.49 -8.16
CA THR A 78 -26.43 -1.38 -8.70
C THR A 78 -25.04 -0.81 -8.45
N ILE A 79 -24.08 -1.69 -8.15
CA ILE A 79 -22.66 -1.36 -7.90
C ILE A 79 -21.82 -2.16 -8.88
N GLY A 80 -20.90 -1.49 -9.56
CA GLY A 80 -19.99 -2.18 -10.47
C GLY A 80 -19.12 -1.25 -11.28
N ARG A 81 -18.29 -1.86 -12.16
CA ARG A 81 -17.37 -1.12 -13.04
C ARG A 81 -18.09 -0.56 -14.28
N ALA A 82 -19.20 -1.16 -14.69
CA ALA A 82 -19.95 -0.73 -15.88
C ALA A 82 -20.47 0.71 -15.75
N ALA A 83 -20.54 1.42 -16.86
CA ALA A 83 -21.02 2.79 -16.90
C ALA A 83 -22.50 2.91 -16.49
N GLU A 84 -23.27 1.83 -16.66
CA GLU A 84 -24.69 1.75 -16.34
C GLU A 84 -24.96 1.53 -14.85
N SER A 85 -23.90 1.25 -14.04
CA SER A 85 -24.05 1.06 -12.60
C SER A 85 -24.40 2.37 -11.90
N ASP A 86 -25.37 2.34 -10.97
CA ASP A 86 -25.79 3.49 -10.15
C ASP A 86 -24.61 4.00 -9.30
N ILE A 87 -23.81 3.07 -8.79
CA ILE A 87 -22.55 3.32 -8.07
C ILE A 87 -21.43 2.72 -8.91
N ARG A 88 -20.77 3.57 -9.68
CA ARG A 88 -19.64 3.14 -10.50
C ARG A 88 -18.36 3.14 -9.69
N LEU A 89 -17.68 1.97 -9.66
CA LEU A 89 -16.39 1.77 -9.02
C LEU A 89 -15.33 1.49 -10.08
N ASP A 90 -14.28 2.31 -10.10
CA ASP A 90 -13.20 2.16 -11.08
C ASP A 90 -12.11 1.22 -10.54
N GLY A 91 -11.93 0.09 -11.22
CA GLY A 91 -10.94 -0.94 -10.90
C GLY A 91 -11.17 -2.19 -11.73
N LEU A 92 -10.10 -2.75 -12.30
CA LEU A 92 -10.20 -3.98 -13.09
C LEU A 92 -10.41 -5.23 -12.23
N ASP A 93 -10.26 -5.13 -10.93
CA ASP A 93 -10.64 -6.12 -9.92
C ASP A 93 -12.13 -6.09 -9.59
N ILE A 94 -12.87 -5.05 -10.02
CA ILE A 94 -14.32 -4.91 -9.86
C ILE A 94 -15.04 -5.49 -11.07
N SER A 95 -16.06 -6.33 -10.85
CA SER A 95 -16.92 -6.85 -11.92
C SER A 95 -17.80 -5.75 -12.51
N SER A 96 -18.17 -5.85 -13.79
CA SER A 96 -19.05 -4.88 -14.46
C SER A 96 -20.35 -4.70 -13.70
N ARG A 97 -20.95 -5.82 -13.23
CA ARG A 97 -22.04 -5.86 -12.26
C ARG A 97 -21.53 -6.63 -11.05
N HIS A 98 -21.19 -5.92 -9.96
CA HIS A 98 -20.51 -6.52 -8.82
C HIS A 98 -21.48 -6.85 -7.69
N ALA A 99 -22.24 -5.86 -7.27
CA ALA A 99 -23.17 -5.98 -6.16
C ALA A 99 -24.44 -5.17 -6.39
N ARG A 100 -25.41 -5.36 -5.51
CA ARG A 100 -26.65 -4.61 -5.50
C ARG A 100 -27.01 -4.25 -4.04
N LEU A 101 -27.38 -3.01 -3.83
CA LEU A 101 -28.04 -2.57 -2.61
C LEU A 101 -29.56 -2.61 -2.83
N ARG A 102 -30.30 -3.13 -1.85
CA ARG A 102 -31.76 -3.18 -1.89
C ARG A 102 -32.33 -2.56 -0.63
N LEU A 103 -33.29 -1.65 -0.81
CA LEU A 103 -34.05 -1.03 0.28
C LEU A 103 -35.41 -1.70 0.36
N SER A 104 -35.73 -2.32 1.49
CA SER A 104 -36.99 -2.96 1.74
C SER A 104 -37.44 -2.71 3.19
N GLY A 105 -38.66 -2.18 3.39
CA GLY A 105 -39.18 -1.90 4.72
C GLY A 105 -38.29 -0.98 5.58
N GLY A 106 -37.56 -0.05 4.95
CA GLY A 106 -36.60 0.84 5.65
C GLY A 106 -35.25 0.21 6.00
N GLN A 107 -35.05 -1.06 5.66
CA GLN A 107 -33.78 -1.75 5.84
C GLN A 107 -33.01 -1.87 4.51
N VAL A 108 -31.72 -1.62 4.55
CA VAL A 108 -30.83 -1.81 3.40
C VAL A 108 -30.14 -3.16 3.52
N SER A 109 -30.08 -3.89 2.41
CA SER A 109 -29.25 -5.10 2.26
C SER A 109 -28.29 -4.94 1.13
N ILE A 110 -27.16 -5.68 1.16
CA ILE A 110 -26.17 -5.77 0.11
C ILE A 110 -26.06 -7.22 -0.38
N GLU A 111 -26.15 -7.40 -1.69
CA GLU A 111 -26.11 -8.70 -2.38
C GLU A 111 -24.93 -8.74 -3.35
N ASP A 112 -24.12 -9.80 -3.31
CA ASP A 112 -23.11 -10.10 -4.33
C ASP A 112 -23.78 -10.71 -5.56
N LEU A 113 -23.58 -10.13 -6.72
CA LEU A 113 -24.17 -10.59 -8.00
C LEU A 113 -23.30 -11.66 -8.69
N GLY A 114 -22.56 -12.46 -7.94
CA GLY A 114 -21.63 -13.46 -8.46
C GLY A 114 -20.32 -12.82 -8.96
N SER A 115 -19.87 -11.82 -8.26
CA SER A 115 -18.65 -11.09 -8.61
C SER A 115 -17.40 -11.99 -8.57
N THR A 116 -16.34 -11.60 -9.28
CA THR A 116 -15.10 -12.38 -9.32
C THR A 116 -14.36 -12.36 -7.98
N ASN A 117 -14.31 -11.20 -7.34
CA ASN A 117 -13.50 -10.99 -6.13
C ASN A 117 -14.32 -10.91 -4.84
N GLY A 118 -15.64 -10.99 -4.92
CA GLY A 118 -16.55 -11.08 -3.77
C GLY A 118 -16.87 -9.73 -3.12
N VAL A 119 -17.93 -9.77 -2.31
CA VAL A 119 -18.35 -8.71 -1.38
C VAL A 119 -18.06 -9.16 0.03
N TYR A 120 -17.49 -8.29 0.84
CA TYR A 120 -17.13 -8.60 2.23
C TYR A 120 -17.87 -7.65 3.17
N LEU A 121 -18.49 -8.16 4.22
CA LEU A 121 -19.11 -7.37 5.28
C LEU A 121 -18.31 -7.58 6.57
N ASN A 122 -17.73 -6.51 7.10
CA ASN A 122 -16.87 -6.55 8.29
C ASN A 122 -15.75 -7.62 8.19
N GLY A 123 -15.19 -7.77 6.99
CA GLY A 123 -14.11 -8.72 6.67
C GLY A 123 -14.57 -10.13 6.30
N ALA A 124 -15.82 -10.51 6.51
CA ALA A 124 -16.37 -11.82 6.14
C ALA A 124 -17.00 -11.78 4.74
N PRO A 125 -16.76 -12.78 3.87
CA PRO A 125 -17.40 -12.84 2.56
C PRO A 125 -18.92 -13.09 2.73
N ILE A 126 -19.71 -12.43 1.90
CA ILE A 126 -21.18 -12.55 1.92
C ILE A 126 -21.73 -12.81 0.51
N SER A 127 -22.87 -13.49 0.43
CA SER A 127 -23.70 -13.53 -0.78
C SER A 127 -24.85 -12.52 -0.71
N ASN A 128 -25.48 -12.38 0.46
CA ASN A 128 -26.50 -11.39 0.77
C ASN A 128 -26.53 -11.15 2.28
N SER A 129 -26.58 -9.89 2.71
CA SER A 129 -26.64 -9.55 4.14
C SER A 129 -27.31 -8.20 4.35
N PRO A 130 -28.03 -7.99 5.48
CA PRO A 130 -28.39 -6.65 5.92
C PRO A 130 -27.14 -5.78 6.08
N LEU A 131 -27.29 -4.49 5.77
CA LEU A 131 -26.25 -3.48 5.94
C LEU A 131 -26.76 -2.42 6.91
N THR A 132 -26.11 -2.31 8.06
CA THR A 132 -26.46 -1.34 9.11
C THR A 132 -25.47 -0.17 9.16
N PRO A 133 -25.79 0.96 9.83
CA PRO A 133 -24.87 2.10 9.91
C PRO A 133 -23.51 1.81 10.57
N ASN A 134 -23.38 0.70 11.32
CA ASN A 134 -22.14 0.29 11.95
C ASN A 134 -21.32 -0.68 11.08
N ASP A 135 -21.89 -1.11 9.95
CA ASP A 135 -21.23 -2.07 9.07
C ASP A 135 -20.35 -1.39 8.02
N ASN A 136 -19.34 -2.13 7.60
CA ASN A 136 -18.45 -1.77 6.52
C ASN A 136 -18.48 -2.86 5.44
N ALA A 137 -19.18 -2.59 4.33
CA ALA A 137 -19.13 -3.47 3.19
C ALA A 137 -17.93 -3.08 2.30
N GLN A 138 -17.14 -4.07 1.87
CA GLN A 138 -15.96 -3.87 1.05
C GLN A 138 -16.08 -4.57 -0.29
N ILE A 139 -15.77 -3.83 -1.35
CA ILE A 139 -15.72 -4.28 -2.74
C ILE A 139 -14.37 -3.84 -3.31
N GLY A 140 -13.43 -4.78 -3.44
CA GLY A 140 -12.06 -4.45 -3.80
C GLY A 140 -11.48 -3.37 -2.86
N PRO A 141 -10.92 -2.27 -3.37
CA PRO A 141 -10.36 -1.19 -2.56
C PRO A 141 -11.40 -0.16 -2.09
N PHE A 142 -12.70 -0.44 -2.25
CA PHE A 142 -13.76 0.49 -1.87
C PHE A 142 -14.50 0.02 -0.64
N SER A 143 -14.76 0.95 0.29
CA SER A 143 -15.58 0.76 1.47
C SER A 143 -16.93 1.42 1.25
N ILE A 144 -18.02 0.68 1.49
CA ILE A 144 -19.40 1.13 1.33
C ILE A 144 -20.05 1.10 2.70
N ARG A 145 -20.58 2.25 3.12
CA ARG A 145 -21.25 2.42 4.41
C ARG A 145 -22.57 3.14 4.22
N ILE A 146 -23.50 2.92 5.11
CA ILE A 146 -24.75 3.67 5.17
C ILE A 146 -24.79 4.54 6.44
N ASP A 147 -25.44 5.68 6.36
CA ASP A 147 -25.75 6.47 7.56
C ASP A 147 -27.14 6.11 8.11
N THR A 148 -27.50 6.70 9.25
CA THR A 148 -28.81 6.51 9.88
C THR A 148 -29.99 7.07 9.06
N ALA A 149 -29.72 7.86 8.03
CA ALA A 149 -30.70 8.39 7.08
C ALA A 149 -30.83 7.53 5.81
N GLY A 150 -30.10 6.40 5.74
CA GLY A 150 -30.07 5.52 4.57
C GLY A 150 -29.25 6.06 3.39
N THR A 151 -28.38 7.06 3.61
CA THR A 151 -27.47 7.55 2.58
C THR A 151 -26.28 6.59 2.48
N VAL A 152 -25.97 6.17 1.27
CA VAL A 152 -24.81 5.30 0.96
C VAL A 152 -23.59 6.17 0.72
N GLY A 153 -22.57 6.01 1.55
CA GLY A 153 -21.25 6.60 1.36
C GLY A 153 -20.28 5.59 0.74
N VAL A 154 -19.57 5.99 -0.32
CA VAL A 154 -18.52 5.20 -0.96
C VAL A 154 -17.18 5.86 -0.68
N PHE A 155 -16.24 5.09 -0.15
CA PHE A 155 -14.92 5.57 0.26
C PHE A 155 -13.82 4.81 -0.49
N ASP A 156 -12.81 5.53 -0.97
CA ASP A 156 -11.62 4.93 -1.55
C ASP A 156 -10.56 4.73 -0.47
N THR A 157 -10.07 3.50 -0.34
CA THR A 157 -9.02 3.15 0.64
C THR A 157 -7.62 3.08 0.01
N ARG A 158 -7.48 3.29 -1.31
CA ARG A 158 -6.20 3.12 -2.04
C ARG A 158 -5.12 4.13 -1.65
N ALA A 159 -5.51 5.38 -1.47
CA ALA A 159 -4.56 6.48 -1.33
C ALA A 159 -3.99 6.66 0.09
N ARG A 160 -4.45 5.90 1.08
CA ARG A 160 -4.13 6.16 2.49
C ARG A 160 -4.05 4.87 3.31
N MET A 161 -3.08 4.00 2.95
CA MET A 161 -2.88 2.75 3.69
C MET A 161 -1.88 2.97 4.83
N ARG A 162 -2.40 3.12 6.06
CA ARG A 162 -1.63 3.08 7.29
C ARG A 162 -1.57 1.64 7.80
N ILE A 163 -0.41 1.21 8.25
CA ILE A 163 -0.25 -0.08 8.94
C ILE A 163 0.35 0.13 10.32
N ASP A 164 -0.31 -0.44 11.33
CA ASP A 164 0.14 -0.43 12.71
C ASP A 164 0.48 -1.86 13.15
N ALA A 165 1.67 -2.03 13.66
CA ALA A 165 2.13 -3.22 14.35
C ALA A 165 2.25 -2.87 15.84
N ALA A 166 1.56 -3.60 16.72
CA ALA A 166 1.57 -3.36 18.15
C ALA A 166 1.91 -4.63 18.90
N HIS A 167 3.02 -4.57 19.66
CA HIS A 167 3.51 -5.62 20.57
C HIS A 167 3.71 -6.98 19.86
N LEU A 168 4.23 -6.97 18.62
CA LEU A 168 4.42 -8.20 17.84
C LEU A 168 5.50 -9.07 18.45
N SER A 169 5.13 -10.32 18.78
CA SER A 169 6.07 -11.35 19.20
C SER A 169 5.87 -12.62 18.41
N ARG A 170 6.98 -13.26 18.05
CA ARG A 170 6.98 -14.51 17.32
C ARG A 170 8.06 -15.47 17.81
N VAL A 171 7.61 -16.62 18.28
CA VAL A 171 8.46 -17.72 18.74
C VAL A 171 8.22 -18.93 17.87
N VAL A 172 9.27 -19.59 17.41
CA VAL A 172 9.21 -20.83 16.64
C VAL A 172 9.90 -21.97 17.40
N ARG A 173 9.42 -23.20 17.19
CA ARG A 173 10.10 -24.39 17.70
C ARG A 173 11.19 -24.82 16.72
N ILE A 174 12.40 -25.01 17.21
CA ILE A 174 13.55 -25.51 16.46
C ILE A 174 14.09 -26.80 17.11
N LYS A 175 14.94 -27.52 16.39
CA LYS A 175 15.66 -28.66 16.99
C LYS A 175 16.52 -28.10 18.12
N GLY A 176 16.19 -28.49 19.36
CA GLY A 176 16.92 -28.06 20.57
C GLY A 176 16.27 -26.99 21.41
N GLY A 177 15.05 -26.50 21.05
CA GLY A 177 14.38 -25.50 21.88
C GLY A 177 13.39 -24.61 21.18
N ARG A 178 13.31 -23.38 21.66
CA ARG A 178 12.51 -22.28 21.09
C ARG A 178 13.44 -21.18 20.61
N SER A 179 13.16 -20.61 19.45
CA SER A 179 13.82 -19.42 18.92
C SER A 179 12.83 -18.27 18.85
N GLU A 180 13.16 -17.15 19.44
CA GLU A 180 12.37 -15.92 19.40
C GLU A 180 12.80 -15.12 18.17
N LEU A 181 11.93 -15.06 17.17
CA LEU A 181 12.18 -14.35 15.91
C LEU A 181 11.80 -12.87 16.00
N LEU A 182 10.78 -12.55 16.81
CA LEU A 182 10.32 -11.18 17.09
C LEU A 182 9.99 -11.07 18.57
N ASN A 183 10.40 -9.98 19.20
CA ASN A 183 10.20 -9.70 20.61
C ASN A 183 9.63 -8.30 20.78
N ASP A 184 8.33 -8.21 21.08
CA ASP A 184 7.60 -7.01 21.46
C ASP A 184 7.87 -5.79 20.54
N ILE A 185 7.66 -5.98 19.22
CA ILE A 185 7.88 -4.96 18.23
C ILE A 185 6.61 -4.13 18.04
N SER A 186 6.76 -2.79 18.16
CA SER A 186 5.71 -1.82 17.87
C SER A 186 6.23 -0.75 16.92
N LEU A 187 5.51 -0.50 15.82
CA LEU A 187 5.80 0.55 14.85
C LEU A 187 4.55 0.93 14.05
N THR A 188 4.56 2.14 13.48
CA THR A 188 3.49 2.64 12.60
C THR A 188 4.08 3.16 11.30
N VAL A 189 3.65 2.60 10.18
CA VAL A 189 3.94 3.13 8.84
C VAL A 189 2.74 3.94 8.38
N LEU A 190 2.98 5.18 8.06
CA LEU A 190 1.96 6.13 7.61
C LEU A 190 1.71 5.97 6.09
N PRO A 191 0.57 6.46 5.59
CA PRO A 191 0.27 6.43 4.16
C PRO A 191 1.35 7.08 3.31
N ASN A 192 1.65 6.46 2.17
CA ASN A 192 2.60 6.93 1.16
C ASN A 192 4.05 7.02 1.64
N GLU A 193 4.39 6.39 2.75
CA GLU A 193 5.78 6.28 3.20
C GLU A 193 6.53 5.17 2.46
N PHE A 194 7.79 5.43 2.19
CA PHE A 194 8.78 4.47 1.74
C PHE A 194 9.65 4.07 2.93
N VAL A 195 9.44 2.85 3.45
CA VAL A 195 10.05 2.39 4.71
C VAL A 195 10.98 1.22 4.45
N GLY A 196 12.20 1.32 4.98
CA GLY A 196 13.20 0.25 4.98
C GLY A 196 13.20 -0.51 6.30
N ILE A 197 13.12 -1.84 6.27
CA ILE A 197 13.44 -2.70 7.41
C ILE A 197 14.88 -3.16 7.23
N ILE A 198 15.78 -2.69 8.08
CA ILE A 198 17.21 -2.93 7.97
C ILE A 198 17.77 -3.64 9.21
N GLY A 199 18.93 -4.23 9.07
CA GLY A 199 19.62 -4.94 10.16
C GLY A 199 20.43 -6.13 9.64
N PRO A 200 21.28 -6.73 10.48
CA PRO A 200 22.10 -7.89 10.13
C PRO A 200 21.30 -9.09 9.66
N SER A 201 21.98 -10.06 9.05
CA SER A 201 21.34 -11.34 8.74
C SER A 201 20.83 -12.02 10.00
N GLY A 202 19.63 -12.59 9.93
CA GLY A 202 18.98 -13.25 11.09
C GLY A 202 18.38 -12.28 12.12
N SER A 203 18.36 -10.98 11.90
CA SER A 203 17.79 -9.99 12.83
C SER A 203 16.26 -10.02 12.94
N GLY A 204 15.56 -10.75 12.07
CA GLY A 204 14.09 -10.87 12.07
C GLY A 204 13.36 -10.06 10.99
N LYS A 205 14.05 -9.45 10.01
CA LYS A 205 13.46 -8.60 8.95
C LYS A 205 12.33 -9.30 8.20
N THR A 206 12.60 -10.44 7.59
CA THR A 206 11.59 -11.25 6.88
C THR A 206 10.46 -11.71 7.80
N SER A 207 10.76 -12.01 9.08
CA SER A 207 9.74 -12.38 10.05
C SER A 207 8.78 -11.25 10.37
N LEU A 208 9.30 -10.03 10.53
CA LEU A 208 8.49 -8.83 10.73
C LEU A 208 7.66 -8.52 9.48
N MET A 209 8.26 -8.55 8.30
CA MET A 209 7.55 -8.33 7.04
C MET A 209 6.43 -9.35 6.85
N ASN A 210 6.68 -10.66 7.07
CA ASN A 210 5.68 -11.71 6.96
C ASN A 210 4.54 -11.53 7.97
N ALA A 211 4.84 -11.02 9.17
CA ALA A 211 3.81 -10.68 10.14
C ALA A 211 2.98 -9.47 9.70
N MET A 212 3.60 -8.42 9.16
CA MET A 212 2.91 -7.19 8.73
C MET A 212 2.14 -7.39 7.41
N SER A 213 2.58 -8.28 6.52
CA SER A 213 1.91 -8.57 5.24
C SER A 213 0.77 -9.60 5.35
N GLY A 214 0.57 -10.22 6.51
CA GLY A 214 -0.47 -11.22 6.72
C GLY A 214 -0.09 -12.64 6.31
N VAL A 215 1.15 -12.88 5.87
CA VAL A 215 1.64 -14.22 5.47
C VAL A 215 1.76 -15.15 6.66
N VAL A 216 2.26 -14.64 7.79
CA VAL A 216 2.43 -15.45 8.99
C VAL A 216 1.96 -14.70 10.22
N ARG A 217 0.93 -15.23 10.87
CA ARG A 217 0.38 -14.65 12.10
C ARG A 217 1.41 -14.68 13.24
N PRO A 218 1.64 -13.56 13.95
CA PRO A 218 2.47 -13.54 15.16
C PRO A 218 1.81 -14.35 16.30
N ASN A 219 2.62 -14.74 17.29
CA ASN A 219 2.10 -15.45 18.48
C ASN A 219 1.40 -14.50 19.47
N ALA A 220 1.85 -13.24 19.51
CA ALA A 220 1.24 -12.18 20.31
C ALA A 220 1.30 -10.84 19.56
N GLY A 221 0.50 -9.90 20.01
CA GLY A 221 0.35 -8.59 19.40
C GLY A 221 -0.69 -8.57 18.28
N THR A 222 -0.83 -7.41 17.65
CA THR A 222 -1.81 -7.16 16.60
C THR A 222 -1.18 -6.41 15.43
N VAL A 223 -1.67 -6.69 14.23
CA VAL A 223 -1.41 -5.88 13.04
C VAL A 223 -2.74 -5.34 12.55
N SER A 224 -2.80 -4.03 12.36
CA SER A 224 -3.99 -3.41 11.77
C SER A 224 -3.64 -2.59 10.54
N VAL A 225 -4.56 -2.58 9.58
CA VAL A 225 -4.50 -1.76 8.37
C VAL A 225 -5.68 -0.80 8.40
N ASN A 226 -5.40 0.50 8.48
CA ASN A 226 -6.42 1.54 8.67
C ASN A 226 -7.35 1.24 9.86
N GLY A 227 -6.79 0.75 11.00
CA GLY A 227 -7.53 0.41 12.21
C GLY A 227 -8.33 -0.91 12.15
N ARG A 228 -8.24 -1.66 11.05
CA ARG A 228 -8.89 -2.96 10.87
C ARG A 228 -7.89 -4.08 11.13
N ASP A 229 -8.26 -5.06 11.94
CA ASP A 229 -7.38 -6.20 12.25
C ASP A 229 -7.06 -6.98 10.96
N LEU A 230 -5.77 -7.00 10.58
CA LEU A 230 -5.30 -7.64 9.35
C LEU A 230 -5.70 -9.12 9.29
N TYR A 231 -5.55 -9.85 10.38
CA TYR A 231 -5.76 -11.29 10.38
C TYR A 231 -7.21 -11.72 10.48
N ARG A 232 -8.09 -10.86 11.00
CA ARG A 232 -9.54 -11.07 10.96
C ARG A 232 -10.11 -10.75 9.59
N GLU A 233 -9.56 -9.72 8.94
CA GLU A 233 -10.11 -9.19 7.70
C GLU A 233 -9.19 -9.45 6.49
N LEU A 234 -8.26 -10.41 6.59
CA LEU A 234 -7.28 -10.71 5.55
C LEU A 234 -7.93 -11.00 4.19
N ALA A 235 -9.06 -11.70 4.19
CA ALA A 235 -9.77 -12.04 2.96
C ALA A 235 -10.17 -10.80 2.14
N SER A 236 -10.59 -9.73 2.82
CA SER A 236 -10.98 -8.47 2.19
C SER A 236 -9.78 -7.54 1.89
N LEU A 237 -8.74 -7.56 2.74
CA LEU A 237 -7.57 -6.67 2.65
C LEU A 237 -6.52 -7.16 1.65
N LYS A 238 -6.43 -8.48 1.39
CA LYS A 238 -5.40 -9.10 0.53
C LYS A 238 -5.31 -8.49 -0.87
N HIS A 239 -6.43 -7.98 -1.41
CA HIS A 239 -6.46 -7.35 -2.74
C HIS A 239 -5.76 -5.97 -2.78
N SER A 240 -5.60 -5.35 -1.62
CA SER A 240 -4.89 -4.08 -1.45
C SER A 240 -3.41 -4.25 -1.09
N ILE A 241 -2.97 -5.48 -0.84
CA ILE A 241 -1.61 -5.83 -0.42
C ILE A 241 -0.92 -6.60 -1.54
N GLY A 242 0.24 -6.11 -1.98
CA GLY A 242 1.18 -6.82 -2.85
C GLY A 242 2.38 -7.30 -2.04
N LEU A 243 2.89 -8.48 -2.35
CA LEU A 243 4.07 -9.06 -1.71
C LEU A 243 5.00 -9.66 -2.74
N VAL A 244 6.22 -9.12 -2.83
CA VAL A 244 7.31 -9.66 -3.62
C VAL A 244 8.26 -10.41 -2.68
N PRO A 245 8.32 -11.74 -2.73
CA PRO A 245 9.21 -12.52 -1.89
C PRO A 245 10.67 -12.43 -2.35
N GLN A 246 11.59 -12.85 -1.48
CA GLN A 246 13.02 -12.88 -1.76
C GLN A 246 13.35 -13.73 -2.98
N ASP A 247 12.77 -14.93 -3.09
CA ASP A 247 12.92 -15.79 -4.25
C ASP A 247 11.90 -15.46 -5.34
N ASP A 248 12.36 -15.46 -6.60
CA ASP A 248 11.49 -15.23 -7.76
C ASP A 248 10.55 -16.41 -7.99
N ILE A 249 9.30 -16.30 -7.60
CA ILE A 249 8.24 -17.30 -7.84
C ILE A 249 7.55 -17.01 -9.18
N ILE A 250 8.32 -17.12 -10.27
CA ILE A 250 7.82 -16.90 -11.63
C ILE A 250 8.18 -18.06 -12.55
N HIS A 251 7.29 -18.40 -13.48
CA HIS A 251 7.53 -19.45 -14.48
C HIS A 251 8.56 -18.98 -15.52
N ARG A 252 9.74 -19.57 -15.49
CA ARG A 252 10.89 -19.15 -16.32
C ARG A 252 10.69 -19.44 -17.80
N GLU A 253 9.86 -20.41 -18.16
CA GLU A 253 9.57 -20.82 -19.54
C GLU A 253 8.61 -19.88 -20.26
N LEU A 254 7.88 -19.05 -19.52
CA LEU A 254 6.95 -18.09 -20.09
C LEU A 254 7.68 -16.82 -20.55
N THR A 255 7.11 -16.12 -21.51
CA THR A 255 7.53 -14.75 -21.80
C THR A 255 7.03 -13.81 -20.69
N VAL A 256 7.67 -12.65 -20.57
CA VAL A 256 7.24 -11.60 -19.62
C VAL A 256 5.77 -11.28 -19.80
N TYR A 257 5.33 -11.05 -21.04
CA TYR A 257 3.93 -10.79 -21.34
C TYR A 257 2.99 -11.93 -20.90
N ARG A 258 3.33 -13.18 -21.19
CA ARG A 258 2.49 -14.33 -20.82
C ARG A 258 2.40 -14.49 -19.31
N THR A 259 3.49 -14.25 -18.58
CA THR A 259 3.49 -14.26 -17.12
C THR A 259 2.47 -13.25 -16.58
N LEU A 260 2.54 -12.00 -17.04
CA LEU A 260 1.61 -10.95 -16.60
C LEU A 260 0.17 -11.21 -17.08
N LEU A 261 -0.02 -11.76 -18.26
CA LEU A 261 -1.34 -12.14 -18.79
C LEU A 261 -2.03 -13.19 -17.91
N PHE A 262 -1.31 -14.23 -17.49
CA PHE A 262 -1.89 -15.26 -16.62
C PHE A 262 -2.20 -14.70 -15.24
N VAL A 263 -1.33 -13.86 -14.67
CA VAL A 263 -1.60 -13.17 -13.40
C VAL A 263 -2.81 -12.26 -13.51
N ALA A 264 -2.92 -11.48 -14.57
CA ALA A 264 -4.08 -10.63 -14.83
C ALA A 264 -5.38 -11.44 -14.89
N LYS A 265 -5.38 -12.56 -15.62
CA LYS A 265 -6.55 -13.46 -15.69
C LYS A 265 -6.93 -14.10 -14.35
N LEU A 266 -6.00 -14.30 -13.44
CA LEU A 266 -6.25 -14.87 -12.11
C LEU A 266 -6.73 -13.84 -11.10
N ARG A 267 -6.25 -12.59 -11.18
CA ARG A 267 -6.47 -11.56 -10.16
C ARG A 267 -7.51 -10.50 -10.55
N LEU A 268 -7.65 -10.20 -11.85
CA LEU A 268 -8.64 -9.24 -12.36
C LEU A 268 -10.01 -9.88 -12.52
N SER A 269 -11.04 -9.07 -12.68
CA SER A 269 -12.39 -9.57 -12.92
C SER A 269 -12.47 -10.34 -14.24
N ARG A 270 -13.24 -11.44 -14.24
CA ARG A 270 -13.39 -12.34 -15.40
C ARG A 270 -14.00 -11.65 -16.63
N ASP A 271 -14.73 -10.57 -16.41
CA ASP A 271 -15.40 -9.78 -17.44
C ASP A 271 -14.55 -8.63 -18.00
N VAL A 272 -13.27 -8.54 -17.59
CA VAL A 272 -12.33 -7.55 -18.14
C VAL A 272 -11.96 -7.94 -19.57
N GLY A 273 -12.17 -7.02 -20.49
CA GLY A 273 -11.85 -7.21 -21.91
C GLY A 273 -10.34 -7.36 -22.15
N ARG A 274 -9.98 -8.13 -23.19
CA ARG A 274 -8.58 -8.35 -23.56
C ARG A 274 -7.81 -7.05 -23.80
N LYS A 275 -8.45 -6.04 -24.39
CA LYS A 275 -7.83 -4.73 -24.66
C LYS A 275 -7.43 -4.01 -23.37
N ASP A 276 -8.23 -4.10 -22.31
CA ASP A 276 -7.95 -3.48 -21.03
C ASP A 276 -6.83 -4.23 -20.29
N ILE A 277 -6.83 -5.57 -20.38
CA ILE A 277 -5.73 -6.39 -19.85
C ILE A 277 -4.43 -6.04 -20.57
N ASP A 278 -4.41 -5.98 -21.90
CA ASP A 278 -3.22 -5.66 -22.69
C ASP A 278 -2.70 -4.24 -22.36
N ARG A 279 -3.60 -3.27 -22.21
CA ARG A 279 -3.25 -1.91 -21.78
C ARG A 279 -2.58 -1.90 -20.41
N THR A 280 -3.18 -2.55 -19.42
CA THR A 280 -2.64 -2.64 -18.06
C THR A 280 -1.27 -3.33 -18.04
N ILE A 281 -1.10 -4.41 -18.79
CA ILE A 281 0.21 -5.08 -18.90
C ILE A 281 1.25 -4.13 -19.47
N ASN A 282 0.94 -3.42 -20.56
CA ASN A 282 1.89 -2.47 -21.16
C ASN A 282 2.24 -1.32 -20.23
N GLU A 283 1.26 -0.76 -19.51
CA GLU A 283 1.49 0.26 -18.48
C GLU A 283 2.44 -0.24 -17.37
N VAL A 284 2.21 -1.45 -16.86
CA VAL A 284 3.07 -2.06 -15.84
C VAL A 284 4.48 -2.35 -16.38
N LEU A 285 4.60 -2.84 -17.62
CA LEU A 285 5.88 -3.06 -18.26
C LEU A 285 6.66 -1.77 -18.50
N ASP A 286 5.98 -0.69 -18.84
CA ASP A 286 6.59 0.63 -19.00
C ASP A 286 7.12 1.16 -17.68
N VAL A 287 6.30 1.16 -16.63
CA VAL A 287 6.70 1.57 -15.26
C VAL A 287 7.90 0.77 -14.74
N THR A 288 7.93 -0.54 -15.00
CA THR A 288 9.03 -1.41 -14.54
C THR A 288 10.23 -1.43 -15.48
N GLY A 289 10.19 -0.69 -16.61
CA GLY A 289 11.27 -0.63 -17.60
C GLY A 289 11.45 -1.95 -18.38
N LEU A 290 10.39 -2.75 -18.52
CA LEU A 290 10.40 -4.05 -19.19
C LEU A 290 9.70 -4.07 -20.55
N LEU A 291 9.24 -2.92 -21.07
CA LEU A 291 8.45 -2.88 -22.30
C LEU A 291 9.21 -3.49 -23.49
N SER A 292 10.49 -3.21 -23.61
CA SER A 292 11.36 -3.79 -24.67
C SER A 292 11.65 -5.29 -24.47
N ARG A 293 11.33 -5.86 -23.33
CA ARG A 293 11.53 -7.26 -22.96
C ARG A 293 10.22 -8.07 -22.93
N ARG A 294 9.13 -7.46 -23.36
CA ARG A 294 7.75 -8.01 -23.32
C ARG A 294 7.65 -9.45 -23.83
N ASP A 295 8.26 -9.74 -24.95
CA ASP A 295 8.19 -11.05 -25.62
C ASP A 295 9.39 -11.96 -25.37
N VAL A 296 10.31 -11.54 -24.49
CA VAL A 296 11.48 -12.32 -24.06
C VAL A 296 11.05 -13.31 -22.98
N ARG A 297 11.63 -14.53 -22.98
CA ARG A 297 11.40 -15.51 -21.92
C ARG A 297 12.03 -15.03 -20.62
N VAL A 298 11.38 -15.34 -19.51
CA VAL A 298 11.87 -14.99 -18.18
C VAL A 298 13.22 -15.65 -17.89
N SER A 299 13.47 -16.87 -18.42
CA SER A 299 14.77 -17.55 -18.33
C SER A 299 15.94 -16.73 -18.92
N ASP A 300 15.66 -15.96 -19.96
CA ASP A 300 16.67 -15.25 -20.77
C ASP A 300 16.94 -13.82 -20.26
N LEU A 301 16.29 -13.43 -19.17
CA LEU A 301 16.46 -12.14 -18.50
C LEU A 301 17.66 -12.14 -17.54
N SER A 302 18.26 -10.96 -17.33
CA SER A 302 19.21 -10.75 -16.23
C SER A 302 18.54 -10.89 -14.86
N GLY A 303 19.33 -11.03 -13.78
CA GLY A 303 18.81 -11.09 -12.41
C GLY A 303 17.92 -9.90 -12.06
N GLY A 304 18.38 -8.68 -12.32
CA GLY A 304 17.61 -7.45 -12.09
C GLY A 304 16.33 -7.36 -12.93
N GLN A 305 16.38 -7.82 -14.20
CA GLN A 305 15.18 -7.87 -15.04
C GLN A 305 14.16 -8.89 -14.50
N ARG A 306 14.58 -10.04 -14.00
CA ARG A 306 13.67 -11.01 -13.35
C ARG A 306 13.04 -10.43 -12.10
N LYS A 307 13.81 -9.73 -11.24
CA LYS A 307 13.25 -9.02 -10.08
C LYS A 307 12.21 -7.98 -10.49
N ARG A 308 12.46 -7.23 -11.58
CA ARG A 308 11.44 -6.30 -12.12
C ARG A 308 10.18 -7.01 -12.59
N VAL A 309 10.27 -8.24 -13.14
CA VAL A 309 9.09 -9.06 -13.49
C VAL A 309 8.33 -9.45 -12.23
N SER A 310 9.00 -9.85 -11.14
CA SER A 310 8.34 -10.17 -9.86
C SER A 310 7.58 -8.96 -9.30
N VAL A 311 8.16 -7.76 -9.40
CA VAL A 311 7.49 -6.50 -9.05
C VAL A 311 6.30 -6.22 -9.98
N ALA A 312 6.48 -6.40 -11.30
CA ALA A 312 5.44 -6.19 -12.29
C ALA A 312 4.21 -7.09 -12.05
N VAL A 313 4.43 -8.34 -11.63
CA VAL A 313 3.37 -9.29 -11.25
C VAL A 313 2.48 -8.70 -10.14
N GLU A 314 3.07 -8.11 -9.12
CA GLU A 314 2.30 -7.52 -8.03
C GLU A 314 1.61 -6.21 -8.44
N LEU A 315 2.20 -5.42 -9.33
CA LEU A 315 1.63 -4.15 -9.79
C LEU A 315 0.38 -4.29 -10.68
N ILE A 316 0.11 -5.47 -11.23
CA ILE A 316 -1.08 -5.71 -12.08
C ILE A 316 -2.38 -5.36 -11.35
N THR A 317 -2.47 -5.64 -10.06
CA THR A 317 -3.66 -5.33 -9.23
C THR A 317 -3.61 -3.93 -8.62
N ARG A 318 -2.55 -3.16 -8.89
CA ARG A 318 -2.35 -1.80 -8.36
C ARG A 318 -2.51 -1.75 -6.83
N PRO A 319 -1.76 -2.57 -6.06
CA PRO A 319 -1.90 -2.61 -4.60
C PRO A 319 -1.55 -1.26 -3.99
N SER A 320 -2.23 -0.93 -2.89
CA SER A 320 -1.99 0.30 -2.13
C SER A 320 -0.86 0.16 -1.11
N LEU A 321 -0.59 -1.07 -0.70
CA LEU A 321 0.47 -1.44 0.22
C LEU A 321 1.34 -2.51 -0.43
N LEU A 322 2.63 -2.23 -0.61
CA LEU A 322 3.58 -3.12 -1.27
C LEU A 322 4.71 -3.52 -0.31
N PHE A 323 4.85 -4.82 -0.11
CA PHE A 323 5.95 -5.43 0.63
C PHE A 323 6.95 -6.06 -0.33
N LEU A 324 8.26 -5.87 -0.07
CA LEU A 324 9.34 -6.37 -0.92
C LEU A 324 10.45 -6.96 -0.02
N ASP A 325 10.65 -8.28 -0.11
CA ASP A 325 11.66 -8.96 0.70
C ASP A 325 12.99 -9.06 -0.06
N GLU A 326 13.98 -8.31 0.38
CA GLU A 326 15.32 -8.20 -0.23
C GLU A 326 15.29 -8.10 -1.76
N PRO A 327 14.51 -7.16 -2.34
CA PRO A 327 14.26 -7.13 -3.79
C PRO A 327 15.50 -6.80 -4.63
N THR A 328 16.58 -6.33 -4.01
CA THR A 328 17.84 -5.95 -4.67
C THR A 328 18.99 -6.88 -4.35
N SER A 329 18.74 -7.95 -3.59
CA SER A 329 19.78 -8.90 -3.20
C SER A 329 20.43 -9.56 -4.42
N GLY A 330 21.77 -9.59 -4.45
CA GLY A 330 22.55 -10.19 -5.53
C GLY A 330 22.59 -9.38 -6.84
N LEU A 331 22.15 -8.13 -6.83
CA LEU A 331 22.28 -7.21 -7.96
C LEU A 331 23.59 -6.42 -7.87
N ASP A 332 24.07 -5.96 -9.01
CA ASP A 332 25.16 -4.98 -9.05
C ASP A 332 24.69 -3.62 -8.51
N PRO A 333 25.61 -2.76 -8.02
CA PRO A 333 25.24 -1.50 -7.37
C PRO A 333 24.39 -0.55 -8.24
N GLN A 334 24.64 -0.51 -9.56
CA GLN A 334 23.89 0.36 -10.47
C GLN A 334 22.47 -0.14 -10.67
N THR A 335 22.29 -1.45 -10.85
CA THR A 335 20.97 -2.09 -10.97
C THR A 335 20.20 -1.96 -9.65
N GLU A 336 20.86 -2.15 -8.50
CA GLU A 336 20.28 -1.94 -7.18
C GLU A 336 19.75 -0.51 -7.04
N PHE A 337 20.57 0.50 -7.30
CA PHE A 337 20.16 1.91 -7.22
C PHE A 337 18.93 2.19 -8.10
N SER A 338 18.96 1.71 -9.36
CA SER A 338 17.85 1.86 -10.30
C SER A 338 16.55 1.16 -9.83
N MET A 339 16.67 0.03 -9.12
CA MET A 339 15.52 -0.63 -8.50
C MET A 339 14.96 0.17 -7.31
N MET A 340 15.83 0.73 -6.48
CA MET A 340 15.42 1.56 -5.35
C MET A 340 14.74 2.84 -5.81
N GLU A 341 15.22 3.47 -6.89
CA GLU A 341 14.53 4.60 -7.51
C GLU A 341 13.13 4.23 -8.00
N LEU A 342 12.96 3.06 -8.63
CA LEU A 342 11.65 2.54 -9.02
C LEU A 342 10.72 2.42 -7.81
N PHE A 343 11.19 1.85 -6.68
CA PHE A 343 10.37 1.72 -5.47
C PHE A 343 10.02 3.07 -4.86
N ARG A 344 10.96 4.02 -4.86
CA ARG A 344 10.71 5.40 -4.42
C ARG A 344 9.63 6.07 -5.28
N GLN A 345 9.68 5.90 -6.60
CA GLN A 345 8.66 6.42 -7.52
C GLN A 345 7.30 5.76 -7.28
N ILE A 346 7.26 4.44 -7.03
CA ILE A 346 6.03 3.73 -6.68
C ILE A 346 5.42 4.30 -5.39
N ALA A 347 6.23 4.58 -4.37
CA ALA A 347 5.76 5.24 -3.14
C ALA A 347 5.24 6.66 -3.41
N ALA A 348 6.00 7.46 -4.17
CA ALA A 348 5.60 8.82 -4.55
C ALA A 348 4.30 8.88 -5.37
N SER A 349 3.92 7.78 -6.05
CA SER A 349 2.64 7.66 -6.76
C SER A 349 1.43 7.42 -5.85
N GLY A 350 1.59 7.52 -4.52
CA GLY A 350 0.51 7.40 -3.54
C GLY A 350 0.34 6.00 -2.94
N ARG A 351 1.39 5.17 -2.96
CA ARG A 351 1.40 3.85 -2.34
C ARG A 351 2.30 3.82 -1.11
N THR A 352 1.96 3.00 -0.14
CA THR A 352 2.86 2.70 0.99
C THR A 352 3.75 1.53 0.59
N VAL A 353 5.08 1.72 0.66
CA VAL A 353 6.06 0.70 0.26
C VAL A 353 6.96 0.36 1.44
N ILE A 354 7.02 -0.92 1.77
CA ILE A 354 7.86 -1.44 2.86
C ILE A 354 8.78 -2.51 2.26
N LEU A 355 10.08 -2.34 2.42
CA LEU A 355 11.03 -3.33 1.94
C LEU A 355 12.08 -3.70 2.99
N THR A 356 12.61 -4.91 2.90
CA THR A 356 13.78 -5.34 3.67
C THR A 356 15.04 -5.16 2.81
N THR A 357 16.12 -4.72 3.43
CA THR A 357 17.43 -4.64 2.78
C THR A 357 18.56 -4.73 3.80
N HIS A 358 19.73 -5.09 3.33
CA HIS A 358 20.99 -4.99 4.04
C HIS A 358 21.99 -4.04 3.34
N ALA A 359 21.55 -3.36 2.27
CA ALA A 359 22.38 -2.45 1.49
C ALA A 359 22.45 -1.06 2.17
N ALA A 360 23.66 -0.69 2.59
CA ALA A 360 23.89 0.57 3.31
C ALA A 360 23.73 1.81 2.41
N GLU A 361 24.10 1.70 1.15
CA GLU A 361 24.20 2.82 0.19
C GLU A 361 22.84 3.46 -0.12
N THR A 362 21.77 2.67 -0.06
CA THR A 362 20.43 3.11 -0.46
C THR A 362 19.53 3.51 0.72
N VAL A 363 20.01 3.37 1.97
CA VAL A 363 19.23 3.62 3.19
C VAL A 363 18.68 5.05 3.26
N ARG A 364 19.41 6.04 2.75
CA ARG A 364 18.97 7.45 2.71
C ARG A 364 17.79 7.71 1.77
N MET A 365 17.45 6.76 0.91
CA MET A 365 16.27 6.89 0.03
C MET A 365 14.95 6.67 0.76
N PHE A 366 14.97 6.07 1.96
CA PHE A 366 13.77 5.84 2.75
C PHE A 366 13.30 7.11 3.48
N ASP A 367 12.00 7.22 3.69
CA ASP A 367 11.41 8.23 4.58
C ASP A 367 11.68 7.85 6.04
N LYS A 368 11.60 6.55 6.34
CA LYS A 368 11.89 5.97 7.67
C LYS A 368 12.60 4.63 7.54
N VAL A 369 13.32 4.28 8.57
CA VAL A 369 13.98 2.97 8.72
C VAL A 369 13.56 2.33 10.03
N ALA A 370 13.24 1.03 9.96
CA ALA A 370 13.06 0.16 11.12
C ALA A 370 14.33 -0.69 11.27
N ILE A 371 15.10 -0.46 12.31
CA ILE A 371 16.35 -1.17 12.56
C ILE A 371 16.07 -2.32 13.53
N LEU A 372 16.35 -3.53 13.06
CA LEU A 372 16.18 -4.76 13.82
C LEU A 372 17.52 -5.37 14.23
N LEU A 373 17.59 -5.79 15.49
CA LEU A 373 18.70 -6.57 16.03
C LEU A 373 18.16 -7.67 16.95
N GLN A 374 18.49 -8.94 16.67
CA GLN A 374 18.07 -10.10 17.46
C GLN A 374 16.55 -10.13 17.77
N GLY A 375 15.73 -9.89 16.74
CA GLY A 375 14.28 -9.89 16.87
C GLY A 375 13.68 -8.68 17.59
N ARG A 376 14.47 -7.68 17.94
CA ARG A 376 14.04 -6.46 18.64
C ARG A 376 14.11 -5.25 17.71
N LEU A 377 13.15 -4.34 17.85
CA LEU A 377 13.20 -3.02 17.21
C LEU A 377 14.10 -2.12 18.05
N VAL A 378 15.27 -1.77 17.51
CA VAL A 378 16.26 -0.93 18.20
C VAL A 378 16.20 0.53 17.75
N TYR A 379 15.52 0.82 16.66
CA TYR A 379 15.21 2.17 16.18
C TYR A 379 14.10 2.14 15.13
N PHE A 380 13.26 3.15 15.11
CA PHE A 380 12.33 3.47 14.02
C PHE A 380 12.21 4.99 13.88
N GLY A 381 12.51 5.51 12.72
CA GLY A 381 12.51 6.95 12.43
C GLY A 381 13.25 7.26 11.15
N THR A 382 13.65 8.52 10.97
CA THR A 382 14.40 8.94 9.77
C THR A 382 15.80 8.33 9.72
N PRO A 383 16.38 8.11 8.52
CA PRO A 383 17.76 7.63 8.39
C PRO A 383 18.80 8.49 9.15
N ASP A 384 18.70 9.82 9.05
CA ASP A 384 19.64 10.71 9.74
C ASP A 384 19.43 10.70 11.28
N GLY A 385 18.19 10.52 11.74
CA GLY A 385 17.90 10.30 13.15
C GLY A 385 18.54 9.03 13.68
N ALA A 386 18.60 7.96 12.87
CA ALA A 386 19.32 6.74 13.24
C ALA A 386 20.81 6.99 13.48
N LEU A 387 21.47 7.74 12.57
CA LEU A 387 22.89 8.08 12.74
C LEU A 387 23.14 8.81 14.07
N THR A 388 22.26 9.75 14.41
CA THR A 388 22.32 10.50 15.68
C THR A 388 22.09 9.58 16.87
N ALA A 389 21.07 8.70 16.83
CA ALA A 389 20.72 7.79 17.92
C ALA A 389 21.85 6.79 18.24
N PHE A 390 22.56 6.33 17.21
CA PHE A 390 23.68 5.40 17.37
C PHE A 390 25.05 6.10 17.51
N GLY A 391 25.11 7.43 17.37
CA GLY A 391 26.36 8.20 17.48
C GLY A 391 27.38 7.82 16.42
N VAL A 392 26.95 7.59 15.18
CA VAL A 392 27.79 7.17 14.07
C VAL A 392 27.75 8.21 12.94
N ALA A 393 28.84 8.27 12.14
CA ALA A 393 29.00 9.28 11.10
C ALA A 393 28.17 8.95 9.84
N ASP A 394 28.03 7.67 9.51
CA ASP A 394 27.36 7.22 8.30
C ASP A 394 26.66 5.86 8.49
N ILE A 395 25.94 5.46 7.46
CA ILE A 395 25.13 4.22 7.47
C ILE A 395 26.01 2.98 7.52
N ARG A 396 27.20 2.99 6.92
CA ARG A 396 28.12 1.85 6.96
C ARG A 396 28.61 1.61 8.39
N ALA A 397 29.05 2.67 9.08
CA ALA A 397 29.42 2.60 10.49
C ALA A 397 28.26 2.13 11.39
N LEU A 398 27.02 2.46 11.03
CA LEU A 398 25.83 1.93 11.70
C LEU A 398 25.72 0.40 11.55
N PHE A 399 25.89 -0.12 10.34
CA PHE A 399 25.85 -1.57 10.12
C PHE A 399 26.99 -2.28 10.84
N ASP A 400 28.22 -1.75 10.78
CA ASP A 400 29.38 -2.30 11.50
C ASP A 400 29.12 -2.38 13.02
N ARG A 401 28.50 -1.34 13.60
CA ARG A 401 28.13 -1.31 15.02
C ARG A 401 27.03 -2.32 15.37
N LEU A 402 26.08 -2.55 14.48
CA LEU A 402 25.01 -3.57 14.67
C LEU A 402 25.56 -4.99 14.56
N GLU A 403 26.54 -5.22 13.67
CA GLU A 403 27.15 -6.53 13.48
C GLU A 403 28.14 -6.89 14.57
N SER A 404 28.90 -5.92 15.05
CA SER A 404 29.97 -6.08 16.04
C SER A 404 29.82 -5.05 17.17
N PRO A 405 28.89 -5.23 18.11
CA PRO A 405 28.71 -4.31 19.21
C PRO A 405 29.96 -4.26 20.10
N GLU A 406 30.36 -3.05 20.49
CA GLU A 406 31.57 -2.77 21.27
C GLU A 406 31.59 -3.46 22.64
N ASN A 407 30.43 -3.73 23.23
CA ASN A 407 30.29 -4.28 24.58
C ASN A 407 29.29 -5.45 24.63
N GLY A 408 29.77 -6.65 24.94
CA GLY A 408 28.94 -7.81 25.24
C GLY A 408 28.43 -8.62 24.05
N SER A 409 27.42 -9.43 24.27
CA SER A 409 26.79 -10.23 23.22
C SER A 409 25.85 -9.38 22.38
N ARG A 410 25.55 -9.82 21.14
CA ARG A 410 24.55 -9.16 20.29
C ARG A 410 23.18 -9.07 20.98
N GLU A 411 22.81 -10.02 21.83
CA GLU A 411 21.54 -10.00 22.55
C GLU A 411 21.52 -8.91 23.64
N SER A 412 22.60 -8.76 24.40
CA SER A 412 22.69 -7.71 25.42
C SER A 412 22.73 -6.31 24.79
N ALA A 413 23.42 -6.17 23.67
CA ALA A 413 23.43 -4.92 22.90
C ALA A 413 22.04 -4.59 22.31
N ALA A 414 21.35 -5.59 21.76
CA ALA A 414 19.98 -5.42 21.22
C ALA A 414 19.01 -4.93 22.30
N GLU A 415 19.09 -5.51 23.52
CA GLU A 415 18.24 -5.08 24.63
C GLU A 415 18.60 -3.65 25.11
N ALA A 416 19.90 -3.34 25.20
CA ALA A 416 20.35 -2.00 25.59
C ALA A 416 19.89 -0.92 24.58
N TYR A 417 20.05 -1.17 23.28
CA TYR A 417 19.58 -0.26 22.23
C TYR A 417 18.07 -0.13 22.22
N ARG A 418 17.33 -1.24 22.43
CA ARG A 418 15.87 -1.22 22.53
C ARG A 418 15.42 -0.34 23.69
N GLN A 419 16.00 -0.48 24.88
CA GLN A 419 15.66 0.33 26.04
C GLN A 419 15.97 1.81 25.82
N ALA A 420 17.13 2.11 25.22
CA ALA A 420 17.50 3.48 24.86
C ALA A 420 16.50 4.08 23.85
N TYR A 421 16.08 3.29 22.86
CA TYR A 421 15.10 3.72 21.86
C TYR A 421 13.72 3.97 22.49
N ILE A 422 13.21 3.06 23.33
CA ILE A 422 11.91 3.23 24.02
C ILE A 422 11.89 4.50 24.88
N ALA A 423 13.02 4.83 25.52
CA ALA A 423 13.15 6.06 26.32
C ALA A 423 13.35 7.34 25.47
N SER A 424 13.51 7.22 24.16
CA SER A 424 13.85 8.34 23.27
C SER A 424 12.63 9.16 22.83
N PRO A 425 12.80 10.45 22.50
CA PRO A 425 11.75 11.25 21.86
C PRO A 425 11.28 10.69 20.53
N ASP A 426 12.13 9.96 19.80
CA ASP A 426 11.79 9.35 18.52
C ASP A 426 10.78 8.22 18.67
N PHE A 427 10.88 7.40 19.72
CA PHE A 427 9.88 6.37 20.01
C PHE A 427 8.49 6.99 20.23
N ARG A 428 8.44 8.03 21.06
CA ARG A 428 7.20 8.76 21.28
C ARG A 428 6.63 9.32 19.98
N LYS A 429 7.45 10.00 19.19
CA LYS A 429 7.06 10.68 17.94
C LYS A 429 6.60 9.71 16.84
N TYR A 430 7.32 8.59 16.66
CA TYR A 430 7.10 7.70 15.51
C TYR A 430 6.29 6.44 15.85
N VAL A 431 6.10 6.13 17.14
CA VAL A 431 5.35 4.94 17.57
C VAL A 431 4.16 5.32 18.46
N GLU A 432 4.38 5.95 19.63
CA GLU A 432 3.31 6.20 20.60
C GLU A 432 2.27 7.21 20.07
N GLU A 433 2.71 8.37 19.60
CA GLU A 433 1.80 9.41 19.10
C GLU A 433 0.96 8.93 17.91
N PRO A 434 1.52 8.27 16.87
CA PRO A 434 0.70 7.69 15.80
C PRO A 434 -0.26 6.62 16.30
N GLN A 435 0.15 5.73 17.22
CA GLN A 435 -0.72 4.65 17.73
C GLN A 435 -1.82 5.16 18.67
N SER A 436 -1.59 6.26 19.37
CA SER A 436 -2.60 6.91 20.22
C SER A 436 -3.67 7.66 19.42
N GLN A 437 -3.36 8.05 18.17
CA GLN A 437 -4.36 8.62 17.27
C GLN A 437 -5.22 7.49 16.72
N PRO A 438 -6.56 7.54 16.90
CA PRO A 438 -7.41 6.51 16.34
C PRO A 438 -7.18 6.48 14.83
N ALA A 439 -6.68 5.36 14.33
CA ALA A 439 -6.89 5.02 12.93
C ALA A 439 -8.39 4.97 12.79
N VAL A 440 -8.99 5.94 12.09
CA VAL A 440 -10.45 6.13 12.11
C VAL A 440 -11.13 4.89 11.54
N ALA A 441 -11.36 3.91 12.43
CA ALA A 441 -12.37 2.90 12.25
C ALA A 441 -13.70 3.63 12.41
N GLY A 442 -14.37 3.86 11.28
CA GLY A 442 -15.68 4.47 11.15
C GLY A 442 -16.45 4.80 12.41
N SER A 443 -16.14 5.90 13.08
CA SER A 443 -17.15 6.56 13.87
C SER A 443 -18.12 7.20 12.87
N ALA A 444 -19.40 6.91 13.01
CA ALA A 444 -20.48 7.54 12.28
C ALA A 444 -20.51 9.06 12.58
N ARG A 445 -19.53 9.80 12.02
CA ARG A 445 -19.60 11.26 12.03
C ARG A 445 -20.77 11.63 11.14
N ARG A 446 -21.81 12.22 11.74
CA ARG A 446 -22.95 12.83 11.07
C ARG A 446 -22.47 13.58 9.83
N ILE A 447 -22.83 13.08 8.65
CA ILE A 447 -22.67 13.79 7.38
C ILE A 447 -23.44 15.11 7.54
N ARG A 448 -22.74 16.23 7.72
CA ARG A 448 -23.36 17.56 7.84
C ARG A 448 -24.04 17.86 6.51
N ARG A 449 -25.37 17.86 6.51
CA ARG A 449 -26.17 18.42 5.42
C ARG A 449 -25.83 19.90 5.30
N THR A 450 -25.13 20.30 4.24
CA THR A 450 -25.08 21.70 3.81
C THR A 450 -26.42 21.97 3.14
N ARG A 451 -27.30 22.66 3.83
CA ARG A 451 -28.50 23.26 3.22
C ARG A 451 -28.00 24.27 2.20
N LEU A 452 -28.15 23.98 0.93
CA LEU A 452 -28.16 25.00 -0.12
C LEU A 452 -29.37 25.88 0.10
N GLY A 453 -29.14 27.11 0.56
CA GLY A 453 -30.16 28.13 0.66
C GLY A 453 -30.64 28.51 -0.74
N ILE A 454 -31.87 28.11 -1.06
CA ILE A 454 -32.64 28.71 -2.14
C ILE A 454 -33.16 30.06 -1.61
N PHE A 455 -32.46 31.14 -1.89
CA PHE A 455 -33.02 32.51 -1.86
C PHE A 455 -32.33 33.32 -2.93
N GLY A 456 -33.08 33.70 -3.90
CA GLY A 456 -32.69 34.62 -4.95
C GLY A 456 -33.89 34.90 -5.83
N SER A 457 -34.77 35.58 -5.29
CA SER A 457 -35.37 36.86 -5.59
C SER A 457 -35.63 37.13 -7.09
N ILE A 458 -36.90 37.00 -7.43
CA ILE A 458 -37.58 37.71 -8.52
C ILE A 458 -37.72 39.18 -8.08
N ARG A 459 -37.15 40.14 -8.83
CA ARG A 459 -37.75 41.45 -9.10
C ARG A 459 -36.90 42.26 -10.07
N GLN A 460 -37.58 42.68 -11.11
CA GLN A 460 -37.44 43.72 -12.10
C GLN A 460 -36.49 43.50 -13.26
#